data_f13ba46e74b382aac4df3f39229844ea
#
_entry.id   f13ba46e74b382aac4df3f39229844ea
#
_cell.length_a   1.000
_cell.length_b   1.000
_cell.length_c   1.000
_cell.angle_alpha   90.00
_cell.angle_beta   90.00
_cell.angle_gamma   90.00
#
_symmetry.space_group_name_H-M   'P 1'
#
loop_
_entity.id
_entity.type
_entity.pdbx_description
1 polymer ?
#
loop_
_entity_poly.entity_id
_entity_poly.type
_entity_poly.pdbx_seq_one_letter_code
_entity_poly.pdbx_strand_id
1 'polypeptide(L)'
;MFDVREATIDSVHDALFTRSTTCRELVSSFLARIEEFNPTINAVISLNPDALAVADRLDDRIAAGNVTGPLFCIPVLLKDNFDVAGMSTTGGCRALADHKPPVDAPTVRALRDAGAVILGKANLHEMALEGLSVSSLGGQTVSPYDLTRTPGGSSGGSGAAVAANFAILTSGTDTMNSLRSPASANSLFTLRPTRGLISRAGVIPVSFTQDAVGAMARNPSDLAVVLNVMVSVGLDLRDNVTTLAPPEARQRDYAASLHTGSLQGLRFGVLNGFFNHTASDETTPVNEIMGDVVSRLTAAGAEVVNITEAIYDTLTIAMLDVQAFEFRELLDAYLGGAAATGGFGPTSFSDLYGSGRFLVIPAQHQFIKRASHSSTSDVAYAQALQGIKDLTQALEATFASNNLDAIIYPEQKNLVVTIGSPSQGGRNGILAALTGHPVVCVPAGFSPASVDAPLGVPVGMEILGRPWSEPLLLNIASHLDALAPVRRMPPFANTTVEPKIYENVPSITPSVVGISAAYPMGVLE
;
A
#
# COMPACT_ATOMS: atom_id res chain seq x y z
N MET A 1 -0.62 -30.34 -9.46
CA MET A 1 -1.25 -29.34 -8.58
C MET A 1 -0.57 -28.00 -8.83
N PHE A 2 -1.33 -26.91 -8.94
CA PHE A 2 -0.80 -25.58 -9.21
C PHE A 2 -0.04 -25.04 -7.98
N ASP A 3 1.20 -24.57 -8.20
CA ASP A 3 2.00 -23.93 -7.13
C ASP A 3 1.64 -22.45 -7.05
N VAL A 4 1.08 -22.04 -5.92
CA VAL A 4 0.66 -20.64 -5.70
C VAL A 4 1.81 -19.70 -5.32
N ARG A 5 3.03 -20.24 -5.11
CA ARG A 5 4.21 -19.40 -4.82
C ARG A 5 4.60 -18.62 -6.05
N GLU A 6 4.78 -17.32 -5.87
CA GLU A 6 5.10 -16.36 -6.94
C GLU A 6 4.12 -16.42 -8.13
N ALA A 7 2.89 -16.95 -7.91
CA ALA A 7 1.86 -16.98 -8.94
C ALA A 7 1.47 -15.56 -9.39
N THR A 8 1.24 -15.41 -10.68
CA THR A 8 0.80 -14.17 -11.33
C THR A 8 -0.64 -14.31 -11.84
N ILE A 9 -1.27 -13.22 -12.23
CA ILE A 9 -2.59 -13.24 -12.87
C ILE A 9 -2.54 -14.18 -14.08
N ASP A 10 -1.55 -14.03 -14.95
CA ASP A 10 -1.41 -14.84 -16.16
C ASP A 10 -1.24 -16.32 -15.84
N SER A 11 -0.35 -16.67 -14.88
CA SER A 11 -0.13 -18.07 -14.52
C SER A 11 -1.36 -18.74 -13.91
N VAL A 12 -2.18 -17.99 -13.18
CA VAL A 12 -3.47 -18.48 -12.65
C VAL A 12 -4.47 -18.69 -13.78
N HIS A 13 -4.60 -17.72 -14.68
CA HIS A 13 -5.52 -17.85 -15.82
C HIS A 13 -5.12 -19.02 -16.72
N ASP A 14 -3.83 -19.20 -17.01
CA ASP A 14 -3.34 -20.35 -17.77
C ASP A 14 -3.71 -21.68 -17.09
N ALA A 15 -3.53 -21.76 -15.77
CA ALA A 15 -3.86 -22.98 -15.03
C ALA A 15 -5.37 -23.26 -15.00
N LEU A 16 -6.21 -22.26 -14.83
CA LEU A 16 -7.67 -22.39 -14.84
C LEU A 16 -8.20 -22.78 -16.23
N PHE A 17 -7.72 -22.13 -17.28
CA PHE A 17 -8.22 -22.34 -18.65
C PHE A 17 -7.72 -23.66 -19.27
N THR A 18 -6.54 -24.14 -18.85
CA THR A 18 -6.06 -25.48 -19.16
C THR A 18 -6.64 -26.56 -18.24
N ARG A 19 -7.46 -26.18 -17.25
CA ARG A 19 -8.07 -27.09 -16.25
C ARG A 19 -7.04 -27.89 -15.44
N SER A 20 -5.87 -27.32 -15.21
CA SER A 20 -4.85 -27.91 -14.33
C SER A 20 -5.13 -27.62 -12.84
N THR A 21 -6.03 -26.69 -12.56
CA THR A 21 -6.60 -26.39 -11.25
C THR A 21 -8.02 -25.83 -11.38
N THR A 22 -8.76 -25.76 -10.27
CA THR A 22 -10.04 -25.06 -10.17
C THR A 22 -9.88 -23.79 -9.34
N CYS A 23 -10.84 -22.87 -9.41
CA CYS A 23 -10.86 -21.67 -8.57
C CYS A 23 -10.93 -22.03 -7.08
N ARG A 24 -11.72 -23.06 -6.73
CA ARG A 24 -11.82 -23.57 -5.35
C ARG A 24 -10.49 -24.13 -4.85
N GLU A 25 -9.78 -24.93 -5.64
CA GLU A 25 -8.46 -25.49 -5.29
C GLU A 25 -7.43 -24.38 -5.12
N LEU A 26 -7.43 -23.38 -6.01
CA LEU A 26 -6.58 -22.21 -5.93
C LEU A 26 -6.80 -21.44 -4.63
N VAL A 27 -8.05 -21.07 -4.33
CA VAL A 27 -8.42 -20.35 -3.10
C VAL A 27 -8.04 -21.17 -1.87
N SER A 28 -8.31 -22.48 -1.87
CA SER A 28 -7.94 -23.39 -0.77
C SER A 28 -6.42 -23.41 -0.54
N SER A 29 -5.62 -23.37 -1.60
CA SER A 29 -4.16 -23.33 -1.49
C SER A 29 -3.66 -22.03 -0.83
N PHE A 30 -4.27 -20.89 -1.15
CA PHE A 30 -3.95 -19.61 -0.48
C PHE A 30 -4.42 -19.62 0.99
N LEU A 31 -5.59 -20.18 1.30
CA LEU A 31 -6.06 -20.32 2.68
C LEU A 31 -5.12 -21.21 3.50
N ALA A 32 -4.62 -22.30 2.93
CA ALA A 32 -3.66 -23.18 3.60
C ALA A 32 -2.34 -22.45 3.93
N ARG A 33 -1.85 -21.60 3.01
CA ARG A 33 -0.66 -20.77 3.27
C ARG A 33 -0.90 -19.74 4.36
N ILE A 34 -2.07 -19.09 4.37
CA ILE A 34 -2.45 -18.16 5.44
C ILE A 34 -2.49 -18.90 6.78
N GLU A 35 -3.13 -20.06 6.84
CA GLU A 35 -3.22 -20.86 8.07
C GLU A 35 -1.84 -21.28 8.60
N GLU A 36 -0.89 -21.62 7.73
CA GLU A 36 0.46 -22.03 8.08
C GLU A 36 1.33 -20.86 8.57
N PHE A 37 1.36 -19.75 7.84
CA PHE A 37 2.36 -18.70 8.06
C PHE A 37 1.84 -17.44 8.76
N ASN A 38 0.53 -17.18 8.71
CA ASN A 38 -0.03 -15.98 9.34
C ASN A 38 0.14 -15.92 10.86
N PRO A 39 0.13 -17.05 11.61
CA PRO A 39 0.45 -17.02 13.04
C PRO A 39 1.81 -16.40 13.37
N THR A 40 2.78 -16.48 12.46
CA THR A 40 4.12 -15.89 12.65
C THR A 40 4.17 -14.44 12.20
N ILE A 41 3.68 -14.11 10.99
CA ILE A 41 3.84 -12.75 10.43
C ILE A 41 2.66 -11.82 10.70
N ASN A 42 1.50 -12.37 11.07
CA ASN A 42 0.31 -11.62 11.47
C ASN A 42 -0.14 -10.57 10.44
N ALA A 43 -0.12 -10.95 9.16
CA ALA A 43 -0.43 -10.07 8.04
C ALA A 43 -1.94 -9.99 7.73
N VAL A 44 -2.73 -11.02 8.11
CA VAL A 44 -4.17 -11.11 7.86
C VAL A 44 -4.92 -11.04 9.19
N ILE A 45 -5.88 -10.13 9.29
CA ILE A 45 -6.66 -9.88 10.51
C ILE A 45 -8.01 -10.63 10.50
N SER A 46 -8.60 -10.85 9.32
CA SER A 46 -9.82 -11.65 9.17
C SER A 46 -9.94 -12.23 7.76
N LEU A 47 -10.61 -13.37 7.63
CA LEU A 47 -10.93 -14.00 6.35
C LEU A 47 -12.40 -13.79 5.97
N ASN A 48 -12.66 -13.75 4.68
CA ASN A 48 -14.01 -13.66 4.13
C ASN A 48 -14.69 -15.04 4.19
N PRO A 49 -15.75 -15.22 4.97
CA PRO A 49 -16.43 -16.51 5.09
C PRO A 49 -17.00 -17.02 3.77
N ASP A 50 -17.26 -16.12 2.82
CA ASP A 50 -17.85 -16.47 1.52
C ASP A 50 -16.81 -16.79 0.43
N ALA A 51 -15.50 -16.72 0.71
CA ALA A 51 -14.46 -16.84 -0.32
C ALA A 51 -14.55 -18.17 -1.10
N LEU A 52 -14.79 -19.30 -0.42
CA LEU A 52 -14.97 -20.59 -1.07
C LEU A 52 -16.26 -20.67 -1.90
N ALA A 53 -17.35 -20.12 -1.40
CA ALA A 53 -18.61 -20.08 -2.15
C ALA A 53 -18.52 -19.16 -3.39
N VAL A 54 -17.70 -18.09 -3.33
CA VAL A 54 -17.37 -17.28 -4.51
C VAL A 54 -16.58 -18.11 -5.52
N ALA A 55 -15.57 -18.85 -5.06
CA ALA A 55 -14.75 -19.69 -5.92
C ALA A 55 -15.58 -20.77 -6.64
N ASP A 56 -16.51 -21.44 -5.92
CA ASP A 56 -17.44 -22.42 -6.52
C ASP A 56 -18.28 -21.79 -7.65
N ARG A 57 -18.84 -20.60 -7.42
CA ARG A 57 -19.60 -19.89 -8.47
C ARG A 57 -18.74 -19.52 -9.68
N LEU A 58 -17.46 -19.22 -9.48
CA LEU A 58 -16.53 -18.94 -10.58
C LEU A 58 -16.18 -20.23 -11.35
N ASP A 59 -16.04 -21.39 -10.67
CA ASP A 59 -15.87 -22.69 -11.31
C ASP A 59 -17.10 -23.07 -12.17
N ASP A 60 -18.31 -22.82 -11.66
CA ASP A 60 -19.56 -23.01 -12.43
C ASP A 60 -19.57 -22.12 -13.70
N ARG A 61 -19.07 -20.89 -13.60
CA ARG A 61 -18.93 -19.98 -14.77
C ARG A 61 -17.91 -20.47 -15.78
N ILE A 62 -16.77 -21.03 -15.34
CA ILE A 62 -15.80 -21.69 -16.24
C ILE A 62 -16.48 -22.86 -16.98
N ALA A 63 -17.21 -23.70 -16.25
CA ALA A 63 -17.91 -24.86 -16.83
C ALA A 63 -18.95 -24.43 -17.88
N ALA A 64 -19.62 -23.30 -17.67
CA ALA A 64 -20.60 -22.71 -18.58
C ALA A 64 -19.97 -21.90 -19.74
N GLY A 65 -18.65 -21.72 -19.79
CA GLY A 65 -17.96 -20.89 -20.78
C GLY A 65 -18.13 -19.37 -20.56
N ASN A 66 -18.57 -18.94 -19.38
CA ASN A 66 -18.88 -17.56 -19.03
C ASN A 66 -17.75 -16.91 -18.21
N VAL A 67 -16.54 -16.92 -18.72
CA VAL A 67 -15.39 -16.29 -18.07
C VAL A 67 -15.33 -14.80 -18.46
N THR A 68 -15.38 -13.92 -17.47
CA THR A 68 -15.35 -12.47 -17.71
C THR A 68 -14.58 -11.74 -16.61
N GLY A 69 -13.80 -10.75 -17.02
CA GLY A 69 -13.06 -9.85 -16.15
C GLY A 69 -11.58 -10.21 -16.01
N PRO A 70 -10.72 -9.17 -15.95
CA PRO A 70 -9.26 -9.36 -15.93
C PRO A 70 -8.72 -9.92 -14.61
N LEU A 71 -9.54 -9.96 -13.56
CA LEU A 71 -9.20 -10.55 -12.25
C LEU A 71 -10.00 -11.82 -11.95
N PHE A 72 -10.50 -12.50 -12.99
CA PHE A 72 -11.31 -13.70 -12.80
C PHE A 72 -10.59 -14.75 -11.96
N CYS A 73 -11.19 -15.10 -10.80
CA CYS A 73 -10.63 -16.01 -9.80
C CYS A 73 -9.28 -15.57 -9.19
N ILE A 74 -8.90 -14.30 -9.28
CA ILE A 74 -7.66 -13.82 -8.66
C ILE A 74 -7.91 -13.53 -7.18
N PRO A 75 -7.16 -14.19 -6.25
CA PRO A 75 -7.26 -13.95 -4.83
C PRO A 75 -6.67 -12.59 -4.43
N VAL A 76 -7.48 -11.78 -3.72
CA VAL A 76 -7.14 -10.43 -3.27
C VAL A 76 -7.38 -10.29 -1.77
N LEU A 77 -6.43 -9.72 -1.04
CA LEU A 77 -6.63 -9.25 0.33
C LEU A 77 -6.79 -7.73 0.34
N LEU A 78 -7.68 -7.22 1.17
CA LEU A 78 -7.96 -5.80 1.27
C LEU A 78 -7.42 -5.25 2.59
N LYS A 79 -6.74 -4.12 2.57
CA LYS A 79 -6.36 -3.42 3.80
C LYS A 79 -7.61 -3.17 4.66
N ASP A 80 -7.51 -3.35 5.97
CA ASP A 80 -8.71 -3.33 6.84
C ASP A 80 -9.27 -1.93 7.11
N ASN A 81 -8.96 -0.97 6.26
CA ASN A 81 -9.64 0.32 6.19
C ASN A 81 -10.54 0.48 4.95
N PHE A 82 -10.69 -0.55 4.10
CA PHE A 82 -11.65 -0.56 2.98
C PHE A 82 -12.97 -1.18 3.41
N ASP A 83 -14.07 -0.53 3.09
CA ASP A 83 -15.41 -1.03 3.32
C ASP A 83 -15.72 -2.24 2.45
N VAL A 84 -16.13 -3.32 3.11
CA VAL A 84 -16.55 -4.58 2.48
C VAL A 84 -17.88 -5.00 3.09
N ALA A 85 -18.93 -5.04 2.29
CA ALA A 85 -20.22 -5.51 2.75
C ALA A 85 -20.12 -6.95 3.30
N GLY A 86 -20.66 -7.15 4.50
CA GLY A 86 -20.61 -8.44 5.19
C GLY A 86 -19.37 -8.69 6.05
N MET A 87 -18.33 -7.86 5.96
CA MET A 87 -17.14 -7.94 6.79
C MET A 87 -16.97 -6.70 7.67
N SER A 88 -16.27 -6.83 8.80
CA SER A 88 -15.90 -5.66 9.58
C SER A 88 -14.84 -4.83 8.86
N THR A 89 -14.91 -3.50 9.01
CA THR A 89 -13.88 -2.54 8.60
C THR A 89 -13.42 -1.80 9.83
N THR A 90 -12.27 -2.21 10.37
CA THR A 90 -11.89 -1.82 11.73
C THR A 90 -10.77 -0.78 11.78
N GLY A 91 -10.05 -0.57 10.67
CA GLY A 91 -8.81 0.20 10.71
C GLY A 91 -7.78 -0.37 11.69
N GLY A 92 -7.88 -1.66 12.07
CA GLY A 92 -7.09 -2.27 13.12
C GLY A 92 -7.45 -1.81 14.54
N CYS A 93 -8.41 -0.91 14.70
CA CYS A 93 -8.78 -0.34 15.99
C CYS A 93 -9.81 -1.22 16.71
N ARG A 94 -9.52 -1.62 17.94
CA ARG A 94 -10.44 -2.42 18.77
C ARG A 94 -11.78 -1.73 19.02
N ALA A 95 -11.81 -0.38 18.99
CA ALA A 95 -13.07 0.36 19.13
C ALA A 95 -14.03 0.12 17.97
N LEU A 96 -13.51 -0.25 16.78
CA LEU A 96 -14.25 -0.51 15.56
C LEU A 96 -14.41 -2.02 15.23
N ALA A 97 -14.14 -2.92 16.17
CA ALA A 97 -14.16 -4.38 15.91
C ALA A 97 -15.48 -4.87 15.31
N ASP A 98 -16.61 -4.26 15.69
CA ASP A 98 -17.94 -4.64 15.25
C ASP A 98 -18.51 -3.68 14.16
N HIS A 99 -17.70 -2.75 13.65
CA HIS A 99 -18.12 -1.81 12.62
C HIS A 99 -18.23 -2.51 11.27
N LYS A 100 -19.45 -2.71 10.78
CA LYS A 100 -19.77 -3.40 9.51
C LYS A 100 -20.42 -2.42 8.54
N PRO A 101 -19.73 -2.03 7.47
CA PRO A 101 -20.30 -1.18 6.44
C PRO A 101 -21.40 -1.92 5.68
N PRO A 102 -22.49 -1.23 5.29
CA PRO A 102 -23.62 -1.84 4.59
C PRO A 102 -23.32 -2.12 3.10
N VAL A 103 -22.31 -1.46 2.54
CA VAL A 103 -21.98 -1.54 1.11
C VAL A 103 -20.46 -1.62 0.92
N ASP A 104 -20.04 -2.19 -0.18
CA ASP A 104 -18.64 -2.18 -0.61
C ASP A 104 -18.17 -0.76 -0.96
N ALA A 105 -16.91 -0.44 -0.69
CA ALA A 105 -16.24 0.68 -1.32
C ALA A 105 -16.28 0.53 -2.86
N PRO A 106 -16.37 1.61 -3.65
CA PRO A 106 -16.40 1.52 -5.11
C PRO A 106 -15.27 0.71 -5.72
N THR A 107 -14.06 0.87 -5.19
CA THR A 107 -12.88 0.10 -5.62
C THR A 107 -13.01 -1.38 -5.30
N VAL A 108 -13.59 -1.75 -4.15
CA VAL A 108 -13.88 -3.15 -3.78
C VAL A 108 -14.94 -3.73 -4.71
N ARG A 109 -15.98 -2.95 -5.03
CA ARG A 109 -17.00 -3.37 -5.99
C ARG A 109 -16.39 -3.60 -7.38
N ALA A 110 -15.53 -2.70 -7.85
CA ALA A 110 -14.85 -2.86 -9.13
C ALA A 110 -13.98 -4.15 -9.18
N LEU A 111 -13.27 -4.46 -8.08
CA LEU A 111 -12.50 -5.71 -7.97
C LEU A 111 -13.41 -6.94 -8.07
N ARG A 112 -14.55 -6.97 -7.36
CA ARG A 112 -15.53 -8.07 -7.45
C ARG A 112 -16.13 -8.19 -8.85
N ASP A 113 -16.50 -7.09 -9.46
CA ASP A 113 -17.09 -7.06 -10.80
C ASP A 113 -16.08 -7.52 -11.88
N ALA A 114 -14.77 -7.31 -11.63
CA ALA A 114 -13.68 -7.84 -12.44
C ALA A 114 -13.40 -9.34 -12.21
N GLY A 115 -14.11 -9.99 -11.28
CA GLY A 115 -14.01 -11.43 -10.99
C GLY A 115 -13.06 -11.80 -9.86
N ALA A 116 -12.52 -10.85 -9.10
CA ALA A 116 -11.63 -11.13 -7.97
C ALA A 116 -12.33 -11.88 -6.84
N VAL A 117 -11.58 -12.76 -6.17
CA VAL A 117 -12.00 -13.41 -4.93
C VAL A 117 -11.40 -12.65 -3.75
N ILE A 118 -12.25 -11.93 -3.02
CA ILE A 118 -11.80 -11.26 -1.80
C ILE A 118 -11.61 -12.31 -0.72
N LEU A 119 -10.33 -12.59 -0.37
CA LEU A 119 -9.97 -13.58 0.64
C LEU A 119 -10.19 -13.10 2.06
N GLY A 120 -10.07 -11.80 2.31
CA GLY A 120 -10.15 -11.26 3.65
C GLY A 120 -9.58 -9.86 3.78
N LYS A 121 -9.28 -9.50 5.03
CA LYS A 121 -8.74 -8.20 5.42
C LYS A 121 -7.30 -8.35 5.90
N ALA A 122 -6.42 -7.50 5.38
CA ALA A 122 -5.02 -7.41 5.80
C ALA A 122 -4.88 -6.48 6.99
N ASN A 123 -4.03 -6.87 7.96
CA ASN A 123 -3.68 -6.05 9.11
C ASN A 123 -2.97 -4.75 8.65
N LEU A 124 -2.94 -3.74 9.51
CA LEU A 124 -2.36 -2.44 9.20
C LEU A 124 -1.86 -1.76 10.47
N HIS A 125 -1.14 -0.67 10.32
CA HIS A 125 -0.98 0.26 11.45
C HIS A 125 -2.34 0.88 11.79
N GLU A 126 -2.69 0.90 13.06
CA GLU A 126 -3.99 1.35 13.56
C GLU A 126 -4.40 2.70 12.96
N MET A 127 -5.61 2.75 12.41
CA MET A 127 -6.21 3.93 11.74
C MET A 127 -5.35 4.54 10.64
N ALA A 128 -4.37 3.79 10.11
CA ALA A 128 -3.43 4.22 9.08
C ALA A 128 -2.51 5.40 9.47
N LEU A 129 -2.30 5.67 10.75
CA LEU A 129 -1.68 6.89 11.26
C LEU A 129 -0.14 6.85 11.38
N GLU A 130 0.50 5.68 11.27
CA GLU A 130 1.96 5.53 11.37
C GLU A 130 2.44 4.34 10.51
N GLY A 131 3.74 4.10 10.43
CA GLY A 131 4.35 3.09 9.58
C GLY A 131 4.82 1.82 10.28
N LEU A 132 4.49 1.60 11.56
CA LEU A 132 5.00 0.46 12.34
C LEU A 132 4.18 -0.82 12.17
N SER A 133 3.01 -0.76 11.55
CA SER A 133 2.09 -1.88 11.30
C SER A 133 1.74 -2.69 12.55
N VAL A 134 1.37 -1.97 13.61
CA VAL A 134 0.83 -2.49 14.84
C VAL A 134 -0.56 -1.92 15.10
N SER A 135 -1.47 -2.73 15.62
CA SER A 135 -2.85 -2.33 15.88
C SER A 135 -3.40 -2.94 17.17
N SER A 136 -4.33 -2.23 17.83
CA SER A 136 -4.94 -2.68 19.08
C SER A 136 -5.84 -3.90 18.92
N LEU A 137 -6.35 -4.13 17.71
CA LEU A 137 -7.17 -5.30 17.39
C LEU A 137 -6.33 -6.45 16.86
N GLY A 138 -5.43 -6.18 15.89
CA GLY A 138 -4.71 -7.21 15.15
C GLY A 138 -3.28 -7.48 15.63
N GLY A 139 -2.73 -6.69 16.58
CA GLY A 139 -1.35 -6.87 17.04
C GLY A 139 -0.30 -6.38 16.04
N GLN A 140 0.94 -6.85 16.20
CA GLN A 140 2.08 -6.48 15.36
C GLN A 140 2.18 -7.38 14.13
N THR A 141 2.22 -6.78 12.95
CA THR A 141 2.69 -7.47 11.73
C THR A 141 4.20 -7.37 11.64
N VAL A 142 4.88 -8.45 11.25
CA VAL A 142 6.34 -8.50 11.10
C VAL A 142 6.74 -8.69 9.64
N SER A 143 7.95 -8.26 9.28
CA SER A 143 8.48 -8.46 7.93
C SER A 143 8.79 -9.93 7.67
N PRO A 144 8.33 -10.52 6.55
CA PRO A 144 8.69 -11.89 6.19
C PRO A 144 10.17 -12.06 5.76
N TYR A 145 10.92 -10.98 5.58
CA TYR A 145 12.35 -11.00 5.26
C TYR A 145 13.25 -10.93 6.51
N ASP A 146 12.73 -10.31 7.59
CA ASP A 146 13.41 -10.16 8.88
C ASP A 146 12.34 -10.04 9.98
N LEU A 147 12.11 -11.13 10.72
CA LEU A 147 11.06 -11.19 11.74
C LEU A 147 11.29 -10.24 12.94
N THR A 148 12.43 -9.58 13.02
CA THR A 148 12.75 -8.57 14.04
C THR A 148 12.35 -7.15 13.62
N ARG A 149 11.98 -6.97 12.33
CA ARG A 149 11.64 -5.66 11.76
C ARG A 149 10.15 -5.55 11.42
N THR A 150 9.68 -4.32 11.34
CA THR A 150 8.34 -4.02 10.83
C THR A 150 8.31 -4.26 9.32
N PRO A 151 7.16 -4.54 8.71
CA PRO A 151 7.01 -4.66 7.27
C PRO A 151 6.83 -3.31 6.57
N GLY A 152 7.22 -2.19 7.21
CA GLY A 152 6.76 -0.87 6.78
C GLY A 152 5.27 -0.68 7.06
N GLY A 153 4.70 0.43 6.66
CA GLY A 153 3.27 0.70 6.88
C GLY A 153 2.83 2.08 6.37
N SER A 154 1.56 2.35 6.56
CA SER A 154 0.55 1.64 7.37
C SER A 154 -0.05 0.39 6.72
N SER A 155 0.13 0.12 5.43
CA SER A 155 -0.40 -1.08 4.75
C SER A 155 0.56 -2.28 4.91
N GLY A 156 1.17 -2.47 6.09
CA GLY A 156 2.21 -3.49 6.28
C GLY A 156 1.70 -4.91 6.19
N GLY A 157 0.50 -5.20 6.68
CA GLY A 157 -0.14 -6.51 6.48
C GLY A 157 -0.38 -6.80 5.00
N SER A 158 -0.78 -5.79 4.21
CA SER A 158 -0.92 -5.91 2.76
C SER A 158 0.40 -6.30 2.10
N GLY A 159 1.50 -5.57 2.41
CA GLY A 159 2.83 -5.86 1.87
C GLY A 159 3.34 -7.23 2.29
N ALA A 160 3.31 -7.55 3.59
CA ALA A 160 3.77 -8.83 4.11
C ALA A 160 2.98 -10.01 3.53
N ALA A 161 1.66 -9.87 3.35
CA ALA A 161 0.80 -10.90 2.77
C ALA A 161 1.17 -11.23 1.31
N VAL A 162 1.38 -10.21 0.45
CA VAL A 162 1.80 -10.45 -0.95
C VAL A 162 3.20 -11.05 -1.00
N ALA A 163 4.13 -10.55 -0.19
CA ALA A 163 5.49 -11.08 -0.14
C ALA A 163 5.51 -12.57 0.29
N ALA A 164 4.67 -12.95 1.26
CA ALA A 164 4.54 -14.32 1.74
C ALA A 164 3.63 -15.20 0.88
N ASN A 165 3.12 -14.69 -0.25
CA ASN A 165 2.20 -15.41 -1.14
C ASN A 165 0.88 -15.82 -0.48
N PHE A 166 0.25 -14.94 0.31
CA PHE A 166 -1.09 -15.14 0.87
C PHE A 166 -2.20 -14.68 -0.10
N ALA A 167 -1.84 -13.88 -1.08
CA ALA A 167 -2.68 -13.44 -2.17
C ALA A 167 -1.80 -13.09 -3.38
N ILE A 168 -2.42 -12.87 -4.53
CA ILE A 168 -1.72 -12.34 -5.72
C ILE A 168 -1.61 -10.83 -5.62
N LEU A 169 -2.67 -10.18 -5.17
CA LEU A 169 -2.80 -8.74 -5.05
C LEU A 169 -3.31 -8.34 -3.68
N THR A 170 -2.96 -7.13 -3.26
CA THR A 170 -3.59 -6.48 -2.10
C THR A 170 -3.93 -5.03 -2.40
N SER A 171 -4.96 -4.51 -1.73
CA SER A 171 -5.18 -3.07 -1.70
C SER A 171 -4.39 -2.40 -0.57
N GLY A 172 -4.18 -1.10 -0.71
CA GLY A 172 -3.61 -0.25 0.33
C GLY A 172 -4.02 1.21 0.17
N THR A 173 -3.67 2.00 1.17
CA THR A 173 -3.86 3.46 1.17
C THR A 173 -2.53 4.15 1.42
N ASP A 174 -2.39 5.37 0.95
CA ASP A 174 -1.17 6.17 1.07
C ASP A 174 -1.52 7.63 1.38
N THR A 175 -1.34 8.02 2.62
CA THR A 175 -1.51 9.41 3.05
C THR A 175 -0.18 10.16 3.01
N MET A 176 0.91 9.51 3.46
CA MET A 176 2.27 10.03 3.37
C MET A 176 3.15 9.11 2.51
N ASN A 177 3.15 7.80 2.81
CA ASN A 177 3.92 6.76 2.10
C ASN A 177 3.35 5.35 2.35
N SER A 178 2.11 5.22 2.77
CA SER A 178 1.58 3.96 3.32
C SER A 178 1.26 2.85 2.29
N LEU A 179 1.43 3.08 0.99
CA LEU A 179 1.58 2.07 -0.06
C LEU A 179 3.06 1.76 -0.29
N ARG A 180 3.87 2.80 -0.39
CA ARG A 180 5.26 2.76 -0.85
C ARG A 180 6.20 2.17 0.19
N SER A 181 6.07 2.56 1.46
CA SER A 181 6.86 2.01 2.57
C SER A 181 6.69 0.49 2.71
N PRO A 182 5.48 -0.08 2.78
CA PRO A 182 5.35 -1.52 2.83
C PRO A 182 5.78 -2.23 1.53
N ALA A 183 5.62 -1.61 0.35
CA ALA A 183 6.15 -2.19 -0.88
C ALA A 183 7.68 -2.25 -0.87
N SER A 184 8.35 -1.18 -0.46
CA SER A 184 9.80 -1.11 -0.26
C SER A 184 10.29 -2.19 0.72
N ALA A 185 9.70 -2.25 1.90
CA ALA A 185 10.10 -3.19 2.96
C ALA A 185 9.80 -4.67 2.66
N ASN A 186 8.99 -4.95 1.63
CA ASN A 186 8.59 -6.30 1.24
C ASN A 186 8.97 -6.65 -0.21
N SER A 187 9.87 -5.87 -0.83
CA SER A 187 10.38 -6.12 -2.18
C SER A 187 9.25 -6.27 -3.21
N LEU A 188 8.31 -5.34 -3.24
CA LEU A 188 7.11 -5.34 -4.06
C LEU A 188 7.03 -4.10 -4.95
N PHE A 189 6.14 -4.17 -5.94
CA PHE A 189 5.75 -3.05 -6.79
C PHE A 189 4.44 -2.46 -6.29
N THR A 190 4.36 -1.14 -6.24
CA THR A 190 3.14 -0.39 -5.97
C THR A 190 3.15 0.93 -6.72
N LEU A 191 1.96 1.47 -6.93
CA LEU A 191 1.80 2.80 -7.50
C LEU A 191 0.89 3.62 -6.58
N ARG A 192 1.42 4.75 -6.09
CA ARG A 192 0.60 5.86 -5.61
C ARG A 192 0.16 6.65 -6.84
N PRO A 193 -1.13 6.64 -7.23
CA PRO A 193 -1.58 7.34 -8.43
C PRO A 193 -1.62 8.86 -8.22
N THR A 194 -1.73 9.59 -9.32
CA THR A 194 -2.09 11.01 -9.30
C THR A 194 -3.38 11.19 -8.49
N ARG A 195 -3.39 12.18 -7.62
CA ARG A 195 -4.55 12.46 -6.78
C ARG A 195 -5.81 12.66 -7.63
N GLY A 196 -6.84 11.88 -7.34
CA GLY A 196 -8.12 11.90 -8.06
C GLY A 196 -8.26 10.83 -9.15
N LEU A 197 -7.21 10.05 -9.45
CA LEU A 197 -7.33 8.98 -10.44
C LEU A 197 -8.20 7.82 -9.95
N ILE A 198 -8.12 7.48 -8.66
CA ILE A 198 -8.90 6.41 -8.02
C ILE A 198 -9.77 7.01 -6.92
N SER A 199 -11.03 6.58 -6.84
CA SER A 199 -11.95 6.98 -5.76
C SER A 199 -11.51 6.42 -4.41
N ARG A 200 -11.60 7.25 -3.36
CA ARG A 200 -11.32 6.92 -1.94
C ARG A 200 -12.61 6.71 -1.14
N ALA A 201 -13.78 6.78 -1.77
CA ALA A 201 -15.06 6.58 -1.10
C ALA A 201 -15.13 5.16 -0.49
N GLY A 202 -15.69 5.05 0.72
CA GLY A 202 -15.77 3.79 1.46
C GLY A 202 -14.40 3.30 1.98
N VAL A 203 -13.48 4.23 2.22
CA VAL A 203 -12.20 3.96 2.89
C VAL A 203 -12.11 4.84 4.13
N ILE A 204 -11.71 4.29 5.29
CA ILE A 204 -11.49 5.09 6.50
C ILE A 204 -10.46 6.18 6.16
N PRO A 205 -10.83 7.46 6.24
CA PRO A 205 -9.99 8.57 5.77
C PRO A 205 -8.97 9.01 6.82
N VAL A 206 -7.87 9.61 6.36
CA VAL A 206 -6.92 10.35 7.19
C VAL A 206 -6.83 11.80 6.72
N SER A 207 -6.73 12.05 5.41
CA SER A 207 -6.55 13.38 4.85
C SER A 207 -7.25 13.53 3.52
N PHE A 208 -8.06 14.57 3.37
CA PHE A 208 -8.65 14.91 2.08
C PHE A 208 -7.60 15.31 1.04
N THR A 209 -6.58 16.05 1.48
CA THR A 209 -5.52 16.57 0.61
C THR A 209 -4.53 15.48 0.19
N GLN A 210 -4.19 14.52 1.09
CA GLN A 210 -3.04 13.64 0.90
C GLN A 210 -3.41 12.19 0.59
N ASP A 211 -4.62 11.70 0.95
CA ASP A 211 -4.97 10.29 0.76
C ASP A 211 -5.01 9.88 -0.71
N ALA A 212 -4.43 8.73 -0.98
CA ALA A 212 -4.55 8.00 -2.22
C ALA A 212 -4.82 6.51 -1.96
N VAL A 213 -5.43 5.84 -2.93
CA VAL A 213 -5.75 4.41 -2.92
C VAL A 213 -4.96 3.74 -4.03
N GLY A 214 -4.49 2.52 -3.79
CA GLY A 214 -3.75 1.75 -4.77
C GLY A 214 -3.65 0.28 -4.38
N ALA A 215 -2.82 -0.45 -5.12
CA ALA A 215 -2.56 -1.86 -4.92
C ALA A 215 -1.06 -2.17 -4.81
N MET A 216 -0.73 -3.37 -4.31
CA MET A 216 0.61 -3.94 -4.33
C MET A 216 0.59 -5.27 -5.08
N ALA A 217 1.64 -5.51 -5.85
CA ALA A 217 1.86 -6.73 -6.62
C ALA A 217 3.33 -7.15 -6.59
N ARG A 218 3.60 -8.40 -7.00
CA ARG A 218 4.97 -8.92 -7.12
C ARG A 218 5.67 -8.52 -8.41
N ASN A 219 4.91 -8.04 -9.39
CA ASN A 219 5.44 -7.63 -10.70
C ASN A 219 4.65 -6.43 -11.27
N PRO A 220 5.23 -5.69 -12.23
CA PRO A 220 4.57 -4.54 -12.84
C PRO A 220 3.33 -4.88 -13.67
N SER A 221 3.26 -6.08 -14.27
CA SER A 221 2.14 -6.49 -15.11
C SER A 221 0.86 -6.65 -14.28
N ASP A 222 0.93 -7.40 -13.18
CA ASP A 222 -0.19 -7.57 -12.25
C ASP A 222 -0.62 -6.23 -11.64
N LEU A 223 0.36 -5.35 -11.33
CA LEU A 223 0.07 -4.01 -10.82
C LEU A 223 -0.71 -3.16 -11.83
N ALA A 224 -0.35 -3.21 -13.10
CA ALA A 224 -1.04 -2.46 -14.16
C ALA A 224 -2.47 -2.99 -14.41
N VAL A 225 -2.66 -4.32 -14.36
CA VAL A 225 -4.00 -4.93 -14.49
C VAL A 225 -4.93 -4.48 -13.35
N VAL A 226 -4.46 -4.54 -12.10
CA VAL A 226 -5.29 -4.11 -10.96
C VAL A 226 -5.52 -2.59 -10.98
N LEU A 227 -4.57 -1.80 -11.46
CA LEU A 227 -4.76 -0.35 -11.65
C LEU A 227 -5.90 -0.08 -12.63
N ASN A 228 -5.96 -0.77 -13.78
CA ASN A 228 -7.07 -0.66 -14.73
C ASN A 228 -8.42 -0.87 -14.03
N VAL A 229 -8.51 -1.91 -13.20
CA VAL A 229 -9.74 -2.23 -12.47
C VAL A 229 -10.10 -1.15 -11.45
N MET A 230 -9.13 -0.67 -10.66
CA MET A 230 -9.43 0.36 -9.66
C MET A 230 -9.80 1.71 -10.30
N VAL A 231 -9.18 2.06 -11.43
CA VAL A 231 -9.47 3.29 -12.20
C VAL A 231 -10.83 3.20 -12.90
N SER A 232 -11.33 2.00 -13.20
CA SER A 232 -12.63 1.80 -13.87
C SER A 232 -13.83 2.34 -13.08
N VAL A 233 -13.68 2.62 -11.78
CA VAL A 233 -14.68 3.36 -10.98
C VAL A 233 -14.98 4.71 -11.61
N GLY A 234 -13.98 5.36 -12.21
CA GLY A 234 -14.14 6.63 -12.92
C GLY A 234 -14.50 7.79 -12.01
N LEU A 235 -15.42 8.64 -12.48
CA LEU A 235 -15.94 9.77 -11.69
C LEU A 235 -16.88 9.27 -10.60
N ASP A 236 -16.51 9.53 -9.34
CA ASP A 236 -17.31 9.19 -8.17
C ASP A 236 -17.69 10.47 -7.39
N LEU A 237 -18.97 10.82 -7.39
CA LEU A 237 -19.46 12.03 -6.71
C LEU A 237 -19.36 11.94 -5.17
N ARG A 238 -19.12 10.76 -4.61
CA ARG A 238 -18.84 10.58 -3.17
C ARG A 238 -17.39 10.97 -2.81
N ASP A 239 -16.51 11.02 -3.81
CA ASP A 239 -15.15 11.53 -3.69
C ASP A 239 -14.90 12.54 -4.82
N ASN A 240 -15.25 13.79 -4.56
CA ASN A 240 -15.21 14.87 -5.55
C ASN A 240 -13.82 15.14 -6.12
N VAL A 241 -12.75 14.67 -5.47
CA VAL A 241 -11.38 14.79 -5.99
C VAL A 241 -11.21 14.03 -7.31
N THR A 242 -12.06 13.03 -7.59
CA THR A 242 -12.06 12.31 -8.87
C THR A 242 -12.42 13.19 -10.06
N THR A 243 -12.97 14.39 -9.83
CA THR A 243 -13.19 15.37 -10.91
C THR A 243 -11.90 15.92 -11.50
N LEU A 244 -10.77 15.81 -10.80
CA LEU A 244 -9.45 16.26 -11.28
C LEU A 244 -8.91 15.37 -12.41
N ALA A 245 -9.27 14.08 -12.44
CA ALA A 245 -8.77 13.16 -13.45
C ALA A 245 -9.38 13.49 -14.82
N PRO A 246 -8.56 13.73 -15.85
CA PRO A 246 -9.06 13.93 -17.19
C PRO A 246 -9.63 12.62 -17.78
N PRO A 247 -10.58 12.71 -18.73
CA PRO A 247 -11.20 11.52 -19.32
C PRO A 247 -10.17 10.53 -19.88
N GLU A 248 -9.09 11.01 -20.47
CA GLU A 248 -8.03 10.20 -21.08
C GLU A 248 -7.32 9.34 -20.03
N ALA A 249 -7.10 9.85 -18.82
CA ALA A 249 -6.50 9.08 -17.72
C ALA A 249 -7.47 8.01 -17.21
N ARG A 250 -8.77 8.34 -17.10
CA ARG A 250 -9.79 7.39 -16.61
C ARG A 250 -10.10 6.25 -17.58
N GLN A 251 -9.89 6.45 -18.88
CA GLN A 251 -10.21 5.49 -19.94
C GLN A 251 -8.99 4.75 -20.48
N ARG A 252 -7.81 5.05 -19.93
CA ARG A 252 -6.55 4.47 -20.40
C ARG A 252 -6.43 3.01 -20.00
N ASP A 253 -5.87 2.20 -20.90
CA ASP A 253 -5.38 0.87 -20.57
C ASP A 253 -3.91 0.97 -20.13
N TYR A 254 -3.71 0.87 -18.80
CA TYR A 254 -2.39 0.96 -18.20
C TYR A 254 -1.54 -0.28 -18.44
N ALA A 255 -2.16 -1.45 -18.61
CA ALA A 255 -1.46 -2.69 -18.91
C ALA A 255 -0.91 -2.69 -20.35
N ALA A 256 -1.64 -2.13 -21.30
CA ALA A 256 -1.18 -1.99 -22.68
C ALA A 256 0.03 -1.05 -22.84
N SER A 257 0.32 -0.22 -21.82
CA SER A 257 1.46 0.69 -21.83
C SER A 257 2.79 0.03 -21.44
N LEU A 258 2.75 -1.20 -20.92
CA LEU A 258 3.95 -1.91 -20.49
C LEU A 258 4.81 -2.37 -21.66
N HIS A 259 6.11 -2.48 -21.43
CA HIS A 259 7.11 -2.96 -22.40
C HIS A 259 7.19 -2.10 -23.69
N THR A 260 6.67 -0.86 -23.66
CA THR A 260 6.79 0.09 -24.78
C THR A 260 8.01 0.99 -24.57
N GLY A 261 8.73 1.32 -25.66
CA GLY A 261 9.92 2.17 -25.57
C GLY A 261 11.13 1.48 -24.91
N SER A 262 11.95 2.27 -24.23
CA SER A 262 13.16 1.81 -23.52
C SER A 262 13.56 2.82 -22.45
N LEU A 263 14.54 2.49 -21.61
CA LEU A 263 15.17 3.45 -20.66
C LEU A 263 16.13 4.41 -21.38
N GLN A 264 16.58 4.05 -22.59
CA GLN A 264 17.53 4.85 -23.35
C GLN A 264 16.97 6.24 -23.67
N GLY A 265 17.74 7.26 -23.32
CA GLY A 265 17.40 8.66 -23.57
C GLY A 265 16.45 9.27 -22.54
N LEU A 266 15.89 8.48 -21.60
CA LEU A 266 15.14 9.04 -20.47
C LEU A 266 16.10 9.78 -19.52
N ARG A 267 15.62 10.87 -18.95
CA ARG A 267 16.40 11.72 -18.06
C ARG A 267 15.82 11.71 -16.63
N PHE A 268 16.62 11.23 -15.69
CA PHE A 268 16.24 11.07 -14.28
C PHE A 268 16.93 12.12 -13.40
N GLY A 269 16.16 12.76 -12.51
CA GLY A 269 16.70 13.59 -11.43
C GLY A 269 16.86 12.78 -10.15
N VAL A 270 18.02 12.84 -9.50
CA VAL A 270 18.24 12.24 -8.16
C VAL A 270 18.12 13.33 -7.12
N LEU A 271 17.14 13.24 -6.20
CA LEU A 271 16.97 14.19 -5.10
C LEU A 271 18.01 13.97 -4.00
N ASN A 272 19.09 14.71 -4.02
CA ASN A 272 20.20 14.54 -3.08
C ASN A 272 19.79 14.78 -1.60
N GLY A 273 18.84 15.67 -1.33
CA GLY A 273 18.31 15.93 0.01
C GLY A 273 17.49 14.76 0.61
N PHE A 274 17.17 13.75 -0.21
CA PHE A 274 16.42 12.56 0.22
C PHE A 274 17.31 11.37 0.59
N PHE A 275 18.61 11.61 0.77
CA PHE A 275 19.59 10.64 1.24
C PHE A 275 20.04 10.99 2.66
N ASN A 276 20.53 10.01 3.40
CA ASN A 276 21.28 10.20 4.64
C ASN A 276 22.67 9.65 4.45
N HIS A 277 23.63 10.55 4.27
CA HIS A 277 25.03 10.19 4.04
C HIS A 277 25.83 9.92 5.32
N THR A 278 25.21 10.03 6.51
CA THR A 278 25.82 9.59 7.74
C THR A 278 25.97 8.07 7.73
N ALA A 279 27.20 7.58 7.76
CA ALA A 279 27.49 6.15 7.67
C ALA A 279 26.97 5.39 8.89
N SER A 280 26.21 4.32 8.64
CA SER A 280 25.74 3.36 9.65
C SER A 280 25.27 2.09 8.94
N ASP A 281 25.04 1.02 9.73
CA ASP A 281 24.49 -0.24 9.21
C ASP A 281 23.05 -0.08 8.67
N GLU A 282 22.37 1.01 9.03
CA GLU A 282 21.01 1.29 8.60
C GLU A 282 20.94 2.19 7.35
N THR A 283 21.93 3.07 7.11
CA THR A 283 21.91 4.08 6.04
C THR A 283 22.84 3.75 4.88
N THR A 284 24.03 3.20 5.18
CA THR A 284 25.02 2.86 4.15
C THR A 284 24.47 1.91 3.09
N PRO A 285 23.77 0.81 3.44
CA PRO A 285 23.22 -0.11 2.45
C PRO A 285 22.23 0.58 1.48
N VAL A 286 21.43 1.51 1.99
CA VAL A 286 20.45 2.24 1.16
C VAL A 286 21.18 3.09 0.11
N ASN A 287 22.24 3.82 0.53
CA ASN A 287 23.02 4.66 -0.38
C ASN A 287 23.76 3.84 -1.44
N GLU A 288 24.33 2.70 -1.06
CA GLU A 288 25.04 1.79 -1.98
C GLU A 288 24.06 1.21 -3.02
N ILE A 289 22.90 0.71 -2.58
CA ILE A 289 21.85 0.18 -3.47
C ILE A 289 21.39 1.24 -4.46
N MET A 290 21.18 2.48 -4.02
CA MET A 290 20.78 3.57 -4.91
C MET A 290 21.90 3.92 -5.91
N GLY A 291 23.17 3.86 -5.50
CA GLY A 291 24.31 4.00 -6.40
C GLY A 291 24.34 2.93 -7.50
N ASP A 292 24.03 1.69 -7.15
CA ASP A 292 23.90 0.58 -8.10
C ASP A 292 22.74 0.78 -9.07
N VAL A 293 21.59 1.31 -8.59
CA VAL A 293 20.45 1.65 -9.47
C VAL A 293 20.85 2.73 -10.46
N VAL A 294 21.51 3.80 -10.03
CA VAL A 294 21.99 4.88 -10.92
C VAL A 294 22.96 4.31 -11.97
N SER A 295 23.86 3.41 -11.56
CA SER A 295 24.80 2.75 -12.48
C SER A 295 24.08 1.90 -13.52
N ARG A 296 23.05 1.14 -13.13
CA ARG A 296 22.21 0.34 -14.05
C ARG A 296 21.41 1.21 -15.03
N LEU A 297 20.82 2.31 -14.57
CA LEU A 297 20.11 3.26 -15.42
C LEU A 297 21.05 3.87 -16.47
N THR A 298 22.24 4.31 -16.05
CA THR A 298 23.25 4.87 -16.96
C THR A 298 23.72 3.85 -17.98
N ALA A 299 23.96 2.60 -17.55
CA ALA A 299 24.35 1.51 -18.45
C ALA A 299 23.25 1.15 -19.47
N ALA A 300 21.98 1.37 -19.11
CA ALA A 300 20.82 1.22 -20.01
C ALA A 300 20.62 2.42 -20.96
N GLY A 301 21.51 3.43 -20.92
CA GLY A 301 21.47 4.60 -21.79
C GLY A 301 20.58 5.74 -21.30
N ALA A 302 20.15 5.70 -20.05
CA ALA A 302 19.47 6.84 -19.43
C ALA A 302 20.49 7.92 -18.98
N GLU A 303 20.02 9.16 -18.94
CA GLU A 303 20.76 10.27 -18.33
C GLU A 303 20.34 10.45 -16.88
N VAL A 304 21.31 10.65 -15.98
CA VAL A 304 21.04 10.86 -14.55
C VAL A 304 21.71 12.14 -14.10
N VAL A 305 20.93 13.04 -13.49
CA VAL A 305 21.41 14.33 -12.98
C VAL A 305 21.08 14.48 -11.50
N ASN A 306 21.97 15.10 -10.73
CA ASN A 306 21.74 15.38 -9.32
C ASN A 306 20.92 16.67 -9.16
N ILE A 307 19.87 16.61 -8.34
CA ILE A 307 19.04 17.73 -7.93
C ILE A 307 19.45 18.12 -6.50
N THR A 308 20.02 19.29 -6.35
CA THR A 308 20.59 19.80 -5.08
C THR A 308 19.86 21.02 -4.54
N GLU A 309 18.69 21.33 -5.08
CA GLU A 309 17.87 22.46 -4.66
C GLU A 309 17.48 22.32 -3.18
N ALA A 310 17.72 23.36 -2.39
CA ALA A 310 17.53 23.34 -0.93
C ALA A 310 16.06 23.14 -0.50
N ILE A 311 15.11 23.39 -1.40
CA ILE A 311 13.69 23.16 -1.13
C ILE A 311 13.37 21.68 -0.89
N TYR A 312 14.19 20.75 -1.41
CA TYR A 312 14.01 19.30 -1.22
C TYR A 312 14.68 18.79 0.06
N ASP A 313 14.32 19.39 1.19
CA ASP A 313 14.60 18.88 2.53
C ASP A 313 13.32 18.30 3.14
N THR A 314 13.33 17.01 3.47
CA THR A 314 12.14 16.29 3.93
C THR A 314 11.57 16.83 5.24
N LEU A 315 12.38 17.38 6.13
CA LEU A 315 11.91 17.97 7.38
C LEU A 315 11.16 19.29 7.13
N THR A 316 11.71 20.14 6.26
CA THR A 316 11.06 21.39 5.84
C THR A 316 9.75 21.12 5.10
N ILE A 317 9.75 20.16 4.17
CA ILE A 317 8.53 19.75 3.44
C ILE A 317 7.47 19.21 4.41
N ALA A 318 7.86 18.42 5.41
CA ALA A 318 6.93 17.85 6.39
C ALA A 318 6.21 18.92 7.27
N MET A 319 6.73 20.13 7.36
CA MET A 319 6.02 21.22 8.05
C MET A 319 4.75 21.68 7.32
N LEU A 320 4.59 21.31 6.05
CA LEU A 320 3.39 21.57 5.26
C LEU A 320 2.31 20.49 5.42
N ASP A 321 2.54 19.47 6.26
CA ASP A 321 1.60 18.36 6.49
C ASP A 321 0.27 18.86 7.07
N VAL A 322 -0.82 18.57 6.38
CA VAL A 322 -2.17 19.05 6.73
C VAL A 322 -3.06 17.99 7.39
N GLN A 323 -2.58 16.76 7.57
CA GLN A 323 -3.36 15.64 8.10
C GLN A 323 -4.06 15.97 9.42
N ALA A 324 -3.35 16.64 10.36
CA ALA A 324 -3.92 16.96 11.66
C ALA A 324 -5.10 17.93 11.61
N PHE A 325 -5.18 18.79 10.60
CA PHE A 325 -6.31 19.71 10.42
C PHE A 325 -7.55 19.00 9.88
N GLU A 326 -7.34 17.96 9.06
CA GLU A 326 -8.40 17.30 8.30
C GLU A 326 -8.95 16.03 8.99
N PHE A 327 -8.12 15.30 9.73
CA PHE A 327 -8.40 13.95 10.22
C PHE A 327 -9.67 13.85 11.06
N ARG A 328 -9.83 14.72 12.08
CA ARG A 328 -11.00 14.69 12.96
C ARG A 328 -12.29 14.89 12.18
N GLU A 329 -12.34 15.89 11.31
CA GLU A 329 -13.54 16.25 10.54
C GLU A 329 -13.94 15.14 9.55
N LEU A 330 -12.93 14.53 8.89
CA LEU A 330 -13.16 13.41 7.97
C LEU A 330 -13.62 12.14 8.70
N LEU A 331 -13.02 11.85 9.86
CA LEU A 331 -13.40 10.69 10.65
C LEU A 331 -14.81 10.84 11.23
N ASP A 332 -15.18 12.04 11.71
CA ASP A 332 -16.53 12.36 12.16
C ASP A 332 -17.56 12.15 11.02
N ALA A 333 -17.25 12.61 9.81
CA ALA A 333 -18.11 12.42 8.65
C ALA A 333 -18.25 10.92 8.26
N TYR A 334 -17.16 10.17 8.29
CA TYR A 334 -17.18 8.73 7.98
C TYR A 334 -17.99 7.94 9.01
N LEU A 335 -17.70 8.11 10.31
CA LEU A 335 -18.39 7.39 11.38
C LEU A 335 -19.85 7.81 11.53
N GLY A 336 -20.15 9.10 11.38
CA GLY A 336 -21.52 9.62 11.41
C GLY A 336 -22.37 9.10 10.26
N GLY A 337 -21.79 8.95 9.06
CA GLY A 337 -22.45 8.35 7.91
C GLY A 337 -22.78 6.87 8.12
N ALA A 338 -21.87 6.11 8.72
CA ALA A 338 -22.08 4.71 9.07
C ALA A 338 -23.15 4.52 10.17
N ALA A 339 -23.16 5.39 11.18
CA ALA A 339 -24.20 5.38 12.24
C ALA A 339 -25.61 5.62 11.67
N ALA A 340 -25.73 6.52 10.69
CA ALA A 340 -27.00 6.80 10.02
C ALA A 340 -27.56 5.59 9.26
N THR A 341 -26.71 4.61 8.92
CA THR A 341 -27.10 3.36 8.23
C THR A 341 -27.26 2.16 9.18
N GLY A 342 -27.26 2.38 10.51
CA GLY A 342 -27.48 1.34 11.53
C GLY A 342 -26.19 0.61 11.97
N GLY A 343 -25.02 1.19 11.74
CA GLY A 343 -23.74 0.67 12.24
C GLY A 343 -23.65 0.71 13.76
N PHE A 344 -22.94 -0.28 14.34
CA PHE A 344 -22.62 -0.32 15.77
C PHE A 344 -21.21 0.19 15.99
N GLY A 345 -21.00 1.01 17.04
CA GLY A 345 -19.67 1.48 17.47
C GLY A 345 -19.58 2.99 17.65
N PRO A 346 -18.37 3.54 17.72
CA PRO A 346 -18.14 5.00 17.78
C PRO A 346 -18.77 5.72 16.59
N THR A 347 -19.39 6.88 16.85
CA THR A 347 -20.03 7.72 15.84
C THR A 347 -19.26 8.99 15.54
N SER A 348 -18.16 9.20 16.25
CA SER A 348 -17.30 10.37 16.11
C SER A 348 -15.85 10.05 16.49
N PHE A 349 -14.94 10.95 16.14
CA PHE A 349 -13.55 10.96 16.62
C PHE A 349 -13.49 10.93 18.15
N SER A 350 -14.30 11.75 18.81
CA SER A 350 -14.34 11.83 20.27
C SER A 350 -14.81 10.53 20.92
N ASP A 351 -15.83 9.87 20.35
CA ASP A 351 -16.31 8.58 20.83
C ASP A 351 -15.23 7.50 20.69
N LEU A 352 -14.53 7.49 19.55
CA LEU A 352 -13.48 6.50 19.28
C LEU A 352 -12.33 6.65 20.26
N TYR A 353 -11.74 7.84 20.34
CA TYR A 353 -10.54 8.08 21.16
C TYR A 353 -10.85 8.27 22.65
N GLY A 354 -12.09 8.58 23.01
CA GLY A 354 -12.58 8.54 24.40
C GLY A 354 -12.85 7.11 24.92
N SER A 355 -12.90 6.11 24.03
CA SER A 355 -13.21 4.73 24.41
C SER A 355 -12.11 4.02 25.19
N GLY A 356 -10.86 4.49 25.17
CA GLY A 356 -9.70 3.81 25.75
C GLY A 356 -9.29 2.52 25.03
N ARG A 357 -9.85 2.25 23.85
CA ARG A 357 -9.69 1.00 23.08
C ARG A 357 -8.82 1.21 21.83
N PHE A 358 -7.73 1.91 21.96
CA PHE A 358 -6.73 2.18 20.91
C PHE A 358 -5.30 2.15 21.48
N LEU A 359 -4.29 2.04 20.61
CA LEU A 359 -2.88 2.03 21.02
C LEU A 359 -2.34 3.45 21.25
N VAL A 360 -1.55 3.62 22.33
CA VAL A 360 -0.79 4.83 22.62
C VAL A 360 0.64 4.63 22.16
N ILE A 361 0.89 4.90 20.88
CA ILE A 361 2.23 4.99 20.30
C ILE A 361 2.64 6.45 20.36
N PRO A 362 3.83 6.82 20.83
CA PRO A 362 4.18 8.21 21.11
C PRO A 362 3.89 9.19 19.97
N ALA A 363 4.35 8.87 18.76
CA ALA A 363 4.13 9.73 17.58
C ALA A 363 2.64 9.81 17.20
N GLN A 364 1.94 8.68 17.20
CA GLN A 364 0.52 8.60 16.89
C GLN A 364 -0.33 9.35 17.93
N HIS A 365 -0.03 9.19 19.21
CA HIS A 365 -0.75 9.90 20.30
C HIS A 365 -0.59 11.41 20.18
N GLN A 366 0.63 11.90 19.90
CA GLN A 366 0.86 13.33 19.67
C GLN A 366 0.08 13.84 18.44
N PHE A 367 0.02 13.05 17.37
CA PHE A 367 -0.78 13.37 16.19
C PHE A 367 -2.28 13.47 16.53
N ILE A 368 -2.85 12.47 17.22
CA ILE A 368 -4.27 12.45 17.61
C ILE A 368 -4.59 13.66 18.51
N LYS A 369 -3.73 13.95 19.49
CA LYS A 369 -3.89 15.12 20.37
C LYS A 369 -3.87 16.44 19.59
N ARG A 370 -2.99 16.58 18.60
CA ARG A 370 -2.99 17.76 17.72
C ARG A 370 -4.28 17.80 16.89
N ALA A 371 -4.69 16.70 16.29
CA ALA A 371 -5.89 16.63 15.46
C ALA A 371 -7.18 16.95 16.23
N SER A 372 -7.25 16.61 17.52
CA SER A 372 -8.42 16.95 18.36
C SER A 372 -8.62 18.46 18.57
N HIS A 373 -7.55 19.27 18.39
CA HIS A 373 -7.58 20.73 18.57
C HIS A 373 -7.42 21.51 17.25
N SER A 374 -7.25 20.82 16.12
CA SER A 374 -7.06 21.44 14.81
C SER A 374 -8.34 21.38 13.96
N SER A 375 -8.47 22.29 13.01
CA SER A 375 -9.61 22.38 12.09
C SER A 375 -9.19 22.89 10.72
N THR A 376 -9.93 22.52 9.69
CA THR A 376 -9.77 23.06 8.33
C THR A 376 -10.12 24.56 8.24
N SER A 377 -10.72 25.15 9.29
CA SER A 377 -10.96 26.58 9.42
C SER A 377 -9.78 27.37 9.99
N ASP A 378 -8.71 26.71 10.45
CA ASP A 378 -7.55 27.35 11.04
C ASP A 378 -6.75 28.14 9.97
N VAL A 379 -6.22 29.30 10.34
CA VAL A 379 -5.34 30.11 9.48
C VAL A 379 -4.10 29.31 9.06
N ALA A 380 -3.55 28.50 9.98
CA ALA A 380 -2.39 27.66 9.72
C ALA A 380 -2.66 26.61 8.62
N TYR A 381 -3.88 26.08 8.54
CA TYR A 381 -4.28 25.18 7.46
C TYR A 381 -4.23 25.88 6.09
N ALA A 382 -4.80 27.08 5.99
CA ALA A 382 -4.77 27.85 4.75
C ALA A 382 -3.32 28.21 4.33
N GLN A 383 -2.45 28.51 5.29
CA GLN A 383 -1.02 28.77 5.04
C GLN A 383 -0.29 27.53 4.55
N ALA A 384 -0.55 26.36 5.15
CA ALA A 384 0.02 25.10 4.72
C ALA A 384 -0.43 24.73 3.29
N LEU A 385 -1.72 24.90 2.95
CA LEU A 385 -2.23 24.70 1.60
C LEU A 385 -1.57 25.63 0.57
N GLN A 386 -1.27 26.89 0.95
CA GLN A 386 -0.51 27.79 0.07
C GLN A 386 0.92 27.28 -0.11
N GLY A 387 1.58 26.85 0.96
CA GLY A 387 2.92 26.25 0.88
C GLY A 387 2.97 25.00 0.00
N ILE A 388 1.92 24.16 0.04
CA ILE A 388 1.77 22.99 -0.85
C ILE A 388 1.68 23.41 -2.31
N LYS A 389 0.95 24.49 -2.62
CA LYS A 389 0.88 25.02 -3.99
C LYS A 389 2.24 25.52 -4.47
N ASP A 390 2.94 26.26 -3.61
CA ASP A 390 4.27 26.80 -3.92
C ASP A 390 5.29 25.65 -4.13
N LEU A 391 5.25 24.61 -3.29
CA LEU A 391 6.05 23.39 -3.44
C LEU A 391 5.74 22.66 -4.76
N THR A 392 4.46 22.57 -5.13
CA THR A 392 4.03 21.94 -6.39
C THR A 392 4.57 22.70 -7.59
N GLN A 393 4.48 24.03 -7.58
CA GLN A 393 5.03 24.87 -8.65
C GLN A 393 6.56 24.76 -8.75
N ALA A 394 7.26 24.68 -7.60
CA ALA A 394 8.70 24.48 -7.58
C ALA A 394 9.08 23.11 -8.16
N LEU A 395 8.33 22.06 -7.84
CA LEU A 395 8.54 20.71 -8.39
C LEU A 395 8.36 20.68 -9.91
N GLU A 396 7.30 21.31 -10.42
CA GLU A 396 7.09 21.43 -11.88
C GLU A 396 8.21 22.25 -12.55
N ALA A 397 8.69 23.30 -11.91
CA ALA A 397 9.84 24.07 -12.40
C ALA A 397 11.13 23.21 -12.43
N THR A 398 11.37 22.38 -11.42
CA THR A 398 12.52 21.46 -11.38
C THR A 398 12.45 20.44 -12.54
N PHE A 399 11.28 19.85 -12.78
CA PHE A 399 11.06 18.99 -13.94
C PHE A 399 11.37 19.69 -15.26
N ALA A 400 10.87 20.93 -15.42
CA ALA A 400 11.01 21.69 -16.67
C ALA A 400 12.46 22.17 -16.89
N SER A 401 13.08 22.79 -15.87
CA SER A 401 14.42 23.38 -16.00
C SER A 401 15.53 22.35 -16.21
N ASN A 402 15.33 21.12 -15.69
CA ASN A 402 16.26 20.02 -15.86
C ASN A 402 15.84 19.05 -16.98
N ASN A 403 14.73 19.31 -17.67
CA ASN A 403 14.17 18.45 -18.72
C ASN A 403 14.02 16.98 -18.25
N LEU A 404 13.41 16.76 -17.08
CA LEU A 404 13.31 15.43 -16.47
C LEU A 404 12.07 14.67 -16.97
N ASP A 405 12.23 13.37 -17.19
CA ASP A 405 11.14 12.42 -17.39
C ASP A 405 10.60 11.92 -16.05
N ALA A 406 11.48 11.66 -15.08
CA ALA A 406 11.14 11.26 -13.73
C ALA A 406 12.19 11.69 -12.70
N ILE A 407 11.80 11.65 -11.43
CA ILE A 407 12.69 11.91 -10.30
C ILE A 407 12.79 10.63 -9.47
N ILE A 408 14.01 10.25 -9.04
CA ILE A 408 14.26 9.04 -8.25
C ILE A 408 14.93 9.36 -6.92
N TYR A 409 14.57 8.58 -5.90
CA TYR A 409 15.15 8.63 -4.56
C TYR A 409 14.81 7.34 -3.79
N PRO A 410 15.53 6.98 -2.72
CA PRO A 410 15.15 5.83 -1.89
C PRO A 410 13.80 6.12 -1.21
N GLU A 411 12.96 5.10 -1.06
CA GLU A 411 11.67 5.27 -0.35
C GLU A 411 11.91 5.76 1.08
N GLN A 412 12.97 5.31 1.71
CA GLN A 412 13.43 5.84 3.00
C GLN A 412 14.96 5.85 3.11
N LYS A 413 15.47 6.75 3.97
CA LYS A 413 16.90 7.05 4.14
C LYS A 413 17.68 5.96 4.89
N ASN A 414 16.97 5.01 5.52
CA ASN A 414 17.49 3.92 6.33
C ASN A 414 16.71 2.63 6.08
N LEU A 415 17.21 1.50 6.50
CA LEU A 415 16.44 0.25 6.48
C LEU A 415 15.15 0.38 7.29
N VAL A 416 14.12 -0.40 6.94
CA VAL A 416 12.87 -0.42 7.71
C VAL A 416 13.17 -0.74 9.18
N VAL A 417 12.51 -0.02 10.10
CA VAL A 417 12.85 -0.05 11.53
C VAL A 417 12.50 -1.37 12.21
N THR A 418 13.16 -1.63 13.32
CA THR A 418 12.89 -2.80 14.18
C THR A 418 11.57 -2.64 14.94
N ILE A 419 10.96 -3.77 15.32
CA ILE A 419 9.77 -3.81 16.17
C ILE A 419 10.06 -3.12 17.50
N GLY A 420 9.08 -2.34 17.98
CA GLY A 420 9.23 -1.56 19.22
C GLY A 420 9.83 -0.17 19.01
N SER A 421 10.20 0.20 17.79
CA SER A 421 10.64 1.57 17.48
C SER A 421 9.51 2.58 17.72
N PRO A 422 9.82 3.81 18.17
CA PRO A 422 8.81 4.82 18.50
C PRO A 422 8.11 5.40 17.26
N SER A 423 8.69 5.27 16.07
CA SER A 423 8.19 5.78 14.80
C SER A 423 8.94 5.14 13.63
N GLN A 424 8.33 5.11 12.47
CA GLN A 424 8.98 4.78 11.19
C GLN A 424 9.79 6.00 10.72
N GLY A 425 11.02 6.14 11.21
CA GLY A 425 11.91 7.25 10.86
C GLY A 425 12.47 7.16 9.44
N GLY A 426 12.94 8.29 8.91
CA GLY A 426 13.71 8.34 7.65
C GLY A 426 12.88 8.27 6.36
N ARG A 427 11.56 8.38 6.41
CA ARG A 427 10.66 8.31 5.25
C ARG A 427 10.80 9.50 4.31
N ASN A 428 10.71 9.25 3.01
CA ASN A 428 10.81 10.24 1.93
C ASN A 428 9.49 10.54 1.22
N GLY A 429 8.41 9.83 1.52
CA GLY A 429 7.14 9.89 0.78
C GLY A 429 6.38 11.21 0.82
N ILE A 430 6.78 12.18 1.65
CA ILE A 430 6.02 13.41 1.90
C ILE A 430 5.85 14.31 0.67
N LEU A 431 6.85 14.37 -0.22
CA LEU A 431 6.80 15.24 -1.41
C LEU A 431 5.63 14.87 -2.33
N ALA A 432 5.53 13.61 -2.72
CA ALA A 432 4.45 13.12 -3.57
C ALA A 432 3.09 13.20 -2.87
N ALA A 433 3.05 12.96 -1.56
CA ALA A 433 1.84 13.03 -0.76
C ALA A 433 1.20 14.42 -0.77
N LEU A 434 1.99 15.47 -0.57
CA LEU A 434 1.52 16.86 -0.56
C LEU A 434 1.17 17.35 -1.96
N THR A 435 2.04 17.10 -2.94
CA THR A 435 1.87 17.63 -4.30
C THR A 435 0.84 16.85 -5.13
N GLY A 436 0.48 15.64 -4.69
CA GLY A 436 -0.47 14.77 -5.41
C GLY A 436 0.10 14.16 -6.70
N HIS A 437 1.43 14.19 -6.89
CA HIS A 437 2.10 13.56 -8.01
C HIS A 437 2.08 12.04 -7.92
N PRO A 438 2.07 11.32 -9.05
CA PRO A 438 2.14 9.87 -9.08
C PRO A 438 3.55 9.38 -8.78
N VAL A 439 3.65 8.26 -8.07
CA VAL A 439 4.91 7.59 -7.76
C VAL A 439 4.75 6.09 -7.91
N VAL A 440 5.61 5.44 -8.67
CA VAL A 440 5.80 3.99 -8.59
C VAL A 440 6.95 3.68 -7.62
N CYS A 441 6.72 2.76 -6.69
CA CYS A 441 7.79 2.20 -5.87
C CYS A 441 8.17 0.82 -6.43
N VAL A 442 9.48 0.61 -6.60
CA VAL A 442 10.03 -0.62 -7.17
C VAL A 442 11.10 -1.21 -6.24
N PRO A 443 11.31 -2.54 -6.24
CA PRO A 443 12.45 -3.15 -5.55
C PRO A 443 13.77 -2.61 -6.13
N ALA A 444 14.65 -2.11 -5.27
CA ALA A 444 15.96 -1.58 -5.66
C ALA A 444 17.12 -2.53 -5.34
N GLY A 445 17.03 -3.23 -4.19
CA GLY A 445 18.07 -4.14 -3.70
C GLY A 445 17.73 -4.70 -2.33
N PHE A 446 18.76 -5.33 -1.75
CA PHE A 446 18.73 -5.85 -0.39
C PHE A 446 20.00 -5.39 0.33
N SER A 447 19.91 -5.11 1.63
CA SER A 447 21.09 -4.91 2.48
C SER A 447 21.99 -6.15 2.48
N PRO A 448 23.22 -6.09 3.00
CA PRO A 448 24.00 -7.30 3.28
C PRO A 448 23.18 -8.31 4.10
N ALA A 449 23.38 -9.60 3.81
CA ALA A 449 22.74 -10.69 4.54
C ALA A 449 23.18 -10.72 6.00
N SER A 450 22.26 -11.09 6.89
CA SER A 450 22.50 -11.29 8.32
C SER A 450 21.84 -12.58 8.80
N VAL A 451 22.01 -12.91 10.08
CA VAL A 451 21.35 -14.08 10.69
C VAL A 451 19.82 -13.92 10.66
N ASP A 452 19.33 -12.71 10.97
CA ASP A 452 17.88 -12.42 11.02
C ASP A 452 17.30 -12.12 9.63
N ALA A 453 18.14 -11.69 8.69
CA ALA A 453 17.77 -11.40 7.31
C ALA A 453 18.70 -12.14 6.32
N PRO A 454 18.47 -13.43 6.04
CA PRO A 454 19.37 -14.24 5.19
C PRO A 454 19.51 -13.76 3.74
N LEU A 455 18.53 -13.01 3.22
CA LEU A 455 18.60 -12.33 1.93
C LEU A 455 19.02 -10.85 2.03
N GLY A 456 19.16 -10.33 3.25
CA GLY A 456 19.19 -8.91 3.55
C GLY A 456 17.79 -8.32 3.72
N VAL A 457 17.75 -7.09 4.20
CA VAL A 457 16.52 -6.29 4.35
C VAL A 457 16.21 -5.62 3.00
N PRO A 458 15.00 -5.73 2.47
CA PRO A 458 14.63 -5.10 1.21
C PRO A 458 14.72 -3.57 1.25
N VAL A 459 15.14 -2.98 0.15
CA VAL A 459 15.16 -1.53 -0.08
C VAL A 459 14.41 -1.24 -1.37
N GLY A 460 13.50 -0.27 -1.34
CA GLY A 460 12.76 0.20 -2.49
C GLY A 460 13.20 1.59 -2.94
N MET A 461 13.00 1.85 -4.22
CA MET A 461 13.20 3.15 -4.84
C MET A 461 11.85 3.72 -5.28
N GLU A 462 11.65 5.00 -5.04
CA GLU A 462 10.54 5.76 -5.59
C GLU A 462 10.94 6.40 -6.93
N ILE A 463 10.03 6.34 -7.89
CA ILE A 463 10.12 6.99 -9.19
C ILE A 463 8.91 7.92 -9.30
N LEU A 464 9.14 9.21 -9.11
CA LEU A 464 8.12 10.25 -9.10
C LEU A 464 8.00 10.84 -10.51
N GLY A 465 6.76 10.92 -11.00
CA GLY A 465 6.45 11.46 -12.30
C GLY A 465 5.61 12.73 -12.24
N ARG A 466 5.36 13.34 -13.41
CA ARG A 466 4.38 14.42 -13.55
C ARG A 466 2.96 13.88 -13.38
N PRO A 467 1.97 14.71 -13.03
CA PRO A 467 0.58 14.29 -12.99
C PRO A 467 0.15 13.57 -14.27
N TRP A 468 -0.56 12.47 -14.11
CA TRP A 468 -1.09 11.61 -15.19
C TRP A 468 -0.02 10.87 -16.01
N SER A 469 1.20 10.74 -15.48
CA SER A 469 2.30 10.00 -16.12
C SER A 469 2.41 8.53 -15.65
N GLU A 470 1.38 7.97 -15.04
CA GLU A 470 1.36 6.58 -14.58
C GLU A 470 1.82 5.57 -15.64
N PRO A 471 1.44 5.71 -16.95
CA PRO A 471 1.92 4.81 -17.99
C PRO A 471 3.44 4.82 -18.16
N LEU A 472 4.04 6.02 -18.10
CA LEU A 472 5.50 6.15 -18.16
C LEU A 472 6.16 5.49 -16.94
N LEU A 473 5.61 5.72 -15.74
CA LEU A 473 6.15 5.16 -14.50
C LEU A 473 6.07 3.64 -14.48
N LEU A 474 4.94 3.06 -14.88
CA LEU A 474 4.76 1.61 -14.99
C LEU A 474 5.70 1.00 -16.04
N ASN A 475 5.89 1.69 -17.17
CA ASN A 475 6.82 1.25 -18.21
C ASN A 475 8.29 1.29 -17.71
N ILE A 476 8.70 2.35 -17.00
CA ILE A 476 10.02 2.42 -16.36
C ILE A 476 10.18 1.26 -15.36
N ALA A 477 9.18 1.01 -14.52
CA ALA A 477 9.20 -0.10 -13.56
C ALA A 477 9.35 -1.46 -14.25
N SER A 478 8.64 -1.69 -15.36
CA SER A 478 8.73 -2.91 -16.15
C SER A 478 10.11 -3.10 -16.79
N HIS A 479 10.69 -2.02 -17.33
CA HIS A 479 12.05 -2.10 -17.90
C HIS A 479 13.12 -2.33 -16.83
N LEU A 480 12.99 -1.72 -15.65
CA LEU A 480 13.91 -1.97 -14.53
C LEU A 480 13.85 -3.41 -14.04
N ASP A 481 12.64 -3.96 -13.92
CA ASP A 481 12.45 -5.36 -13.51
C ASP A 481 13.04 -6.33 -14.54
N ALA A 482 12.81 -6.08 -15.83
CA ALA A 482 13.39 -6.88 -16.92
C ALA A 482 14.92 -6.77 -17.00
N LEU A 483 15.48 -5.58 -16.73
CA LEU A 483 16.93 -5.34 -16.76
C LEU A 483 17.66 -6.06 -15.62
N ALA A 484 17.07 -6.07 -14.44
CA ALA A 484 17.63 -6.70 -13.25
C ALA A 484 16.52 -7.08 -12.26
N PRO A 485 15.97 -8.29 -12.34
CA PRO A 485 14.94 -8.74 -11.41
C PRO A 485 15.54 -8.84 -10.00
N VAL A 486 15.24 -7.84 -9.19
CA VAL A 486 15.77 -7.71 -7.83
C VAL A 486 14.96 -8.53 -6.84
N ARG A 487 13.63 -8.60 -7.07
CA ARG A 487 12.72 -9.27 -6.15
C ARG A 487 13.13 -10.72 -5.92
N ARG A 488 13.08 -11.16 -4.67
CA ARG A 488 13.26 -12.55 -4.24
C ARG A 488 12.16 -12.90 -3.25
N MET A 489 11.67 -14.13 -3.31
CA MET A 489 10.70 -14.64 -2.33
C MET A 489 11.36 -14.73 -0.95
N PRO A 490 10.68 -14.31 0.14
CA PRO A 490 11.25 -14.42 1.49
C PRO A 490 11.50 -15.89 1.86
N PRO A 491 12.68 -16.22 2.45
CA PRO A 491 13.03 -17.60 2.81
C PRO A 491 12.02 -18.26 3.74
N PHE A 492 11.49 -17.50 4.68
CA PHE A 492 10.44 -17.92 5.62
C PHE A 492 9.22 -18.54 4.92
N ALA A 493 8.78 -17.97 3.81
CA ALA A 493 7.57 -18.41 3.10
C ALA A 493 7.87 -19.32 1.89
N ASN A 494 9.12 -19.74 1.69
CA ASN A 494 9.51 -20.55 0.53
C ASN A 494 9.15 -22.06 0.67
N THR A 495 8.67 -22.47 1.82
CA THR A 495 8.21 -23.86 2.04
C THR A 495 6.91 -24.12 1.29
N THR A 496 6.84 -25.28 0.63
CA THR A 496 5.59 -25.78 0.05
C THR A 496 4.63 -26.17 1.17
N VAL A 497 3.39 -25.70 1.07
CA VAL A 497 2.32 -26.07 1.99
C VAL A 497 1.46 -27.14 1.32
N GLU A 498 1.20 -28.25 2.03
CA GLU A 498 0.31 -29.29 1.53
C GLU A 498 -1.11 -28.73 1.36
N PRO A 499 -1.75 -29.00 0.23
CA PRO A 499 -3.11 -28.56 0.00
C PRO A 499 -4.08 -29.15 1.01
N LYS A 500 -5.02 -28.33 1.44
CA LYS A 500 -6.10 -28.72 2.33
C LYS A 500 -7.45 -28.61 1.60
N ILE A 501 -8.35 -29.51 1.91
CA ILE A 501 -9.75 -29.41 1.48
C ILE A 501 -10.52 -28.73 2.60
N TYR A 502 -11.08 -27.57 2.30
CA TYR A 502 -11.89 -26.81 3.24
C TYR A 502 -13.39 -26.98 2.92
N GLU A 503 -14.17 -27.35 3.90
CA GLU A 503 -15.64 -27.24 3.83
C GLU A 503 -16.08 -25.80 4.02
N ASN A 504 -15.45 -25.10 4.96
CA ASN A 504 -15.69 -23.68 5.27
C ASN A 504 -14.35 -22.94 5.32
N VAL A 505 -14.38 -21.64 5.09
CA VAL A 505 -13.21 -20.78 5.27
C VAL A 505 -12.78 -20.81 6.74
N PRO A 506 -11.48 -21.05 7.06
CA PRO A 506 -11.01 -21.03 8.43
C PRO A 506 -11.22 -19.63 9.05
N SER A 507 -11.43 -19.59 10.36
CA SER A 507 -11.54 -18.33 11.08
C SER A 507 -10.18 -17.87 11.58
N ILE A 508 -9.87 -16.57 11.41
CA ILE A 508 -8.78 -15.91 12.11
C ILE A 508 -9.38 -15.12 13.25
N THR A 509 -8.92 -15.39 14.47
CA THR A 509 -9.24 -14.52 15.61
C THR A 509 -8.13 -13.47 15.72
N PRO A 510 -8.45 -12.17 15.59
CA PRO A 510 -7.46 -11.12 15.76
C PRO A 510 -6.74 -11.26 17.11
N SER A 511 -5.43 -11.18 17.08
CA SER A 511 -4.58 -11.39 18.25
C SER A 511 -3.71 -10.17 18.52
N VAL A 512 -3.62 -9.79 19.78
CA VAL A 512 -2.72 -8.72 20.26
C VAL A 512 -1.28 -9.22 20.49
N VAL A 513 -0.92 -10.37 19.96
CA VAL A 513 0.44 -10.92 20.06
C VAL A 513 1.45 -10.00 19.39
N GLY A 514 2.63 -9.91 19.97
CA GLY A 514 3.75 -9.12 19.43
C GLY A 514 3.68 -7.62 19.68
N ILE A 515 2.62 -7.09 20.32
CA ILE A 515 2.60 -5.69 20.68
C ILE A 515 3.69 -5.43 21.72
N SER A 516 4.58 -4.48 21.42
CA SER A 516 5.61 -4.04 22.37
C SER A 516 4.97 -3.46 23.63
N ALA A 517 5.55 -3.78 24.79
CA ALA A 517 5.16 -3.15 26.06
C ALA A 517 5.31 -1.61 26.05
N ALA A 518 6.05 -1.07 25.08
CA ALA A 518 6.16 0.36 24.84
C ALA A 518 4.89 0.99 24.24
N TYR A 519 3.89 0.19 23.83
CA TYR A 519 2.65 0.65 23.19
C TYR A 519 1.42 0.26 24.03
N PRO A 520 1.16 0.90 25.18
CA PRO A 520 0.00 0.58 26.01
C PRO A 520 -1.31 0.97 25.32
N MET A 521 -2.41 0.36 25.76
CA MET A 521 -3.76 0.86 25.50
C MET A 521 -4.00 2.12 26.32
N GLY A 522 -4.75 3.08 25.81
CA GLY A 522 -4.97 4.32 26.51
C GLY A 522 -6.22 5.08 26.11
N VAL A 523 -6.39 6.22 26.74
CA VAL A 523 -7.39 7.24 26.41
C VAL A 523 -6.68 8.54 26.03
N LEU A 524 -7.35 9.34 25.23
CA LEU A 524 -6.91 10.70 24.94
C LEU A 524 -7.36 11.60 26.11
N GLU A 525 -6.40 12.07 26.92
CA GLU A 525 -6.62 13.08 27.98
C GLU A 525 -6.37 14.48 27.45
#